data_4a61ce0d72acf7111726a661996faa40
#
_entry.id   4a61ce0d72acf7111726a661996faa40
#
_cell.length_a   1.000
_cell.length_b   1.000
_cell.length_c   1.000
_cell.angle_alpha   90.00
_cell.angle_beta   90.00
_cell.angle_gamma   90.00
#
_symmetry.space_group_name_H-M   'P 1'
#
loop_
_entity.id
_entity.type
_entity.pdbx_description
1 polymer ?
#
loop_
_entity_poly.entity_id
_entity_poly.type
_entity_poly.pdbx_seq_one_letter_code
_entity_poly.pdbx_strand_id
1 'polypeptide(L)'
;MTTSPLTRDIKALSGIFAISGALHLAKPEVYEPIVPSLVPAHRDVVLASGVAELLCAAGLLHPSTRRVAGWASAALLLAVYPANIKMANDVKDSSRTVLKAAAFARLPLQLPMIRTALRAARG
;
A
#
# COMPACT_ATOMS: atom_id res chain seq x y z
N MET A 1 -13.69 -19.97 -14.13
CA MET A 1 -13.10 -19.62 -12.83
C MET A 1 -13.86 -18.48 -12.21
N THR A 2 -14.20 -18.62 -10.95
CA THR A 2 -14.98 -17.62 -10.24
C THR A 2 -14.07 -16.57 -9.62
N THR A 3 -14.50 -15.30 -9.69
CA THR A 3 -13.84 -14.20 -9.00
C THR A 3 -14.38 -14.14 -7.57
N SER A 4 -13.52 -13.81 -6.60
CA SER A 4 -13.95 -13.58 -5.23
C SER A 4 -15.04 -12.52 -5.18
N PRO A 5 -16.06 -12.67 -4.32
CA PRO A 5 -17.03 -11.61 -4.12
C PRO A 5 -16.35 -10.37 -3.53
N LEU A 6 -16.99 -9.22 -3.72
CA LEU A 6 -16.49 -7.96 -3.15
C LEU A 6 -16.86 -7.92 -1.67
N THR A 7 -15.95 -8.41 -0.84
CA THR A 7 -16.12 -8.47 0.60
C THR A 7 -15.71 -7.17 1.28
N ARG A 8 -16.02 -7.04 2.60
CA ARG A 8 -15.69 -5.84 3.36
C ARG A 8 -14.17 -5.61 3.43
N ASP A 9 -13.39 -6.67 3.57
CA ASP A 9 -11.93 -6.55 3.63
C ASP A 9 -11.35 -6.09 2.28
N ILE A 10 -11.89 -6.57 1.16
CA ILE A 10 -11.45 -6.10 -0.17
C ILE A 10 -11.82 -4.62 -0.36
N LYS A 11 -13.03 -4.23 0.07
CA LYS A 11 -13.42 -2.80 0.03
C LYS A 11 -12.50 -1.95 0.89
N ALA A 12 -12.15 -2.43 2.09
CA ALA A 12 -11.25 -1.71 2.99
C ALA A 12 -9.86 -1.56 2.36
N LEU A 13 -9.32 -2.62 1.77
CA LEU A 13 -8.03 -2.56 1.08
C LEU A 13 -8.06 -1.57 -0.07
N SER A 14 -9.13 -1.60 -0.88
CA SER A 14 -9.32 -0.66 -1.97
C SER A 14 -9.36 0.78 -1.46
N GLY A 15 -10.08 1.05 -0.38
CA GLY A 15 -10.16 2.37 0.24
C GLY A 15 -8.81 2.85 0.75
N ILE A 16 -8.06 1.97 1.41
CA ILE A 16 -6.71 2.29 1.90
C ILE A 16 -5.80 2.66 0.72
N PHE A 17 -5.82 1.88 -0.35
CA PHE A 17 -5.02 2.16 -1.55
C PHE A 17 -5.45 3.45 -2.24
N ALA A 18 -6.75 3.73 -2.29
CA ALA A 18 -7.25 4.96 -2.90
C ALA A 18 -6.75 6.20 -2.14
N ILE A 19 -6.85 6.17 -0.82
CA ILE A 19 -6.39 7.28 0.03
C ILE A 19 -4.86 7.40 -0.05
N SER A 20 -4.15 6.32 0.13
CA SER A 20 -2.69 6.31 0.10
C SER A 20 -2.15 6.74 -1.26
N GLY A 21 -2.71 6.20 -2.34
CA GLY A 21 -2.30 6.58 -3.70
C GLY A 21 -2.53 8.06 -3.98
N ALA A 22 -3.69 8.58 -3.57
CA ALA A 22 -4.00 10.00 -3.72
C ALA A 22 -2.99 10.88 -2.97
N LEU A 23 -2.62 10.47 -1.74
CA LEU A 23 -1.63 11.22 -0.95
C LEU A 23 -0.25 11.16 -1.57
N HIS A 24 0.15 10.02 -2.15
CA HIS A 24 1.43 9.92 -2.85
C HIS A 24 1.51 10.92 -4.02
N LEU A 25 0.41 11.12 -4.73
CA LEU A 25 0.38 12.04 -5.86
C LEU A 25 0.24 13.50 -5.42
N ALA A 26 -0.52 13.75 -4.36
CA ALA A 26 -0.78 15.11 -3.87
C ALA A 26 0.39 15.68 -3.07
N LYS A 27 1.07 14.83 -2.29
CA LYS A 27 2.16 15.24 -1.39
C LYS A 27 3.33 14.25 -1.44
N PRO A 28 3.98 14.07 -2.59
CA PRO A 28 5.06 13.10 -2.72
C PRO A 28 6.23 13.39 -1.79
N GLU A 29 6.46 14.65 -1.44
CA GLU A 29 7.55 15.06 -0.55
C GLU A 29 7.45 14.45 0.84
N VAL A 30 6.26 14.05 1.28
CA VAL A 30 6.06 13.39 2.58
C VAL A 30 6.66 11.98 2.55
N TYR A 31 6.65 11.32 1.39
CA TYR A 31 7.08 9.94 1.23
C TYR A 31 8.51 9.79 0.74
N GLU A 32 9.08 10.81 0.09
CA GLU A 32 10.43 10.72 -0.45
C GLU A 32 11.49 10.30 0.57
N PRO A 33 11.46 10.81 1.83
CA PRO A 33 12.47 10.43 2.82
C PRO A 33 12.44 8.96 3.23
N ILE A 34 11.31 8.26 3.07
CA ILE A 34 11.21 6.85 3.45
C ILE A 34 11.54 5.87 2.34
N VAL A 35 11.77 6.37 1.13
CA VAL A 35 12.28 5.52 0.05
C VAL A 35 13.71 5.11 0.41
N PRO A 36 14.05 3.79 0.36
CA PRO A 36 15.41 3.37 0.69
C PRO A 36 16.45 4.09 -0.14
N SER A 37 17.57 4.47 0.48
CA SER A 37 18.60 5.29 -0.15
C SER A 37 19.24 4.65 -1.38
N LEU A 38 19.20 3.31 -1.47
CA LEU A 38 19.73 2.58 -2.62
C LEU A 38 18.83 2.70 -3.87
N VAL A 39 17.58 3.12 -3.69
CA VAL A 39 16.65 3.28 -4.79
C VAL A 39 16.82 4.67 -5.40
N PRO A 40 17.07 4.78 -6.71
CA PRO A 40 17.22 6.10 -7.35
C PRO A 40 15.86 6.76 -7.60
N ALA A 41 15.87 8.05 -7.93
CA ALA A 41 14.67 8.80 -8.35
C ALA A 41 13.52 8.68 -7.35
N HIS A 42 13.75 9.04 -6.09
CA HIS A 42 12.79 8.89 -4.99
C HIS A 42 11.41 9.46 -5.33
N ARG A 43 11.36 10.65 -5.92
CA ARG A 43 10.08 11.28 -6.27
C ARG A 43 9.32 10.45 -7.31
N ASP A 44 10.01 9.98 -8.34
CA ASP A 44 9.39 9.16 -9.39
C ASP A 44 8.88 7.83 -8.83
N VAL A 45 9.62 7.23 -7.90
CA VAL A 45 9.19 6.00 -7.22
C VAL A 45 7.92 6.23 -6.41
N VAL A 46 7.84 7.34 -5.68
CA VAL A 46 6.65 7.70 -4.90
C VAL A 46 5.45 7.89 -5.81
N LEU A 47 5.62 8.65 -6.89
CA LEU A 47 4.54 8.92 -7.84
C LEU A 47 4.08 7.62 -8.53
N ALA A 48 5.02 6.78 -8.96
CA ALA A 48 4.69 5.49 -9.57
C ALA A 48 3.94 4.57 -8.60
N SER A 49 4.36 4.53 -7.34
CA SER A 49 3.66 3.76 -6.30
C SER A 49 2.24 4.26 -6.09
N GLY A 50 2.05 5.58 -6.09
CA GLY A 50 0.73 6.19 -5.97
C GLY A 50 -0.20 5.80 -7.12
N VAL A 51 0.28 5.85 -8.34
CA VAL A 51 -0.48 5.42 -9.52
C VAL A 51 -0.82 3.93 -9.40
N ALA A 52 0.15 3.11 -9.03
CA ALA A 52 -0.06 1.67 -8.85
C ALA A 52 -1.14 1.38 -7.80
N GLU A 53 -1.11 2.10 -6.68
CA GLU A 53 -2.12 1.94 -5.63
C GLU A 53 -3.53 2.32 -6.13
N LEU A 54 -3.64 3.42 -6.87
CA LEU A 54 -4.94 3.83 -7.43
C LEU A 54 -5.47 2.82 -8.44
N LEU A 55 -4.61 2.27 -9.28
CA LEU A 55 -4.99 1.24 -10.24
C LEU A 55 -5.41 -0.04 -9.53
N CYS A 56 -4.70 -0.44 -8.48
CA CYS A 56 -5.08 -1.58 -7.65
C CYS A 56 -6.43 -1.33 -6.97
N ALA A 57 -6.65 -0.14 -6.43
CA ALA A 57 -7.91 0.22 -5.80
C ALA A 57 -9.08 0.05 -6.76
N ALA A 58 -8.97 0.60 -7.96
CA ALA A 58 -10.00 0.49 -8.98
C ALA A 58 -10.18 -0.96 -9.44
N GLY A 59 -9.07 -1.67 -9.68
CA GLY A 59 -9.11 -3.06 -10.16
C GLY A 59 -9.74 -4.03 -9.17
N LEU A 60 -9.54 -3.81 -7.87
CA LEU A 60 -10.14 -4.64 -6.83
C LEU A 60 -11.67 -4.51 -6.79
N LEU A 61 -12.20 -3.35 -7.16
CA LEU A 61 -13.64 -3.11 -7.12
C LEU A 61 -14.40 -3.74 -8.29
N HIS A 62 -13.72 -4.01 -9.41
CA HIS A 62 -14.38 -4.54 -10.60
C HIS A 62 -14.15 -6.05 -10.73
N PRO A 63 -15.22 -6.84 -10.93
CA PRO A 63 -15.10 -8.31 -10.94
C PRO A 63 -14.15 -8.84 -12.02
N SER A 64 -14.08 -8.21 -13.19
CA SER A 64 -13.23 -8.72 -14.29
C SER A 64 -11.73 -8.46 -14.08
N THR A 65 -11.37 -7.52 -13.21
CA THR A 65 -9.97 -7.17 -12.94
C THR A 65 -9.53 -7.53 -11.53
N ARG A 66 -10.44 -7.99 -10.67
CA ARG A 66 -10.16 -8.22 -9.24
C ARG A 66 -9.03 -9.20 -8.99
N ARG A 67 -8.95 -10.27 -9.76
CA ARG A 67 -7.89 -11.27 -9.59
C ARG A 67 -6.51 -10.70 -9.92
N VAL A 68 -6.40 -10.02 -11.05
CA VAL A 68 -5.14 -9.38 -11.46
C VAL A 68 -4.76 -8.29 -10.45
N ALA A 69 -5.74 -7.48 -10.03
CA ALA A 69 -5.52 -6.44 -9.02
C ALA A 69 -5.09 -7.04 -7.69
N GLY A 70 -5.62 -8.22 -7.32
CA GLY A 70 -5.21 -8.94 -6.12
C GLY A 70 -3.73 -9.30 -6.15
N TRP A 71 -3.27 -9.89 -7.25
CA TRP A 71 -1.85 -10.22 -7.41
C TRP A 71 -0.98 -8.97 -7.43
N ALA A 72 -1.40 -7.95 -8.15
CA ALA A 72 -0.67 -6.67 -8.21
C ALA A 72 -0.60 -6.01 -6.84
N SER A 73 -1.70 -6.06 -6.07
CA SER A 73 -1.76 -5.52 -4.72
C SER A 73 -0.82 -6.24 -3.77
N ALA A 74 -0.77 -7.57 -3.82
CA ALA A 74 0.15 -8.34 -2.99
C ALA A 74 1.60 -8.00 -3.33
N ALA A 75 1.93 -7.92 -4.62
CA ALA A 75 3.28 -7.55 -5.04
C ALA A 75 3.65 -6.13 -4.59
N LEU A 76 2.72 -5.20 -4.72
CA LEU A 76 2.94 -3.82 -4.30
C LEU A 76 3.16 -3.71 -2.79
N LEU A 77 2.35 -4.41 -2.00
CA LEU A 77 2.50 -4.42 -0.54
C LEU A 77 3.86 -4.98 -0.12
N LEU A 78 4.34 -6.02 -0.78
CA LEU A 78 5.67 -6.56 -0.51
C LEU A 78 6.75 -5.58 -0.94
N ALA A 79 6.57 -4.91 -2.07
CA ALA A 79 7.55 -3.96 -2.59
C ALA A 79 7.69 -2.71 -1.70
N VAL A 80 6.60 -2.24 -1.09
CA VAL A 80 6.65 -1.05 -0.23
C VAL A 80 7.00 -1.36 1.23
N TYR A 81 7.08 -2.63 1.61
CA TYR A 81 7.37 -2.99 2.98
C TYR A 81 8.72 -2.43 3.49
N PRO A 82 9.80 -2.46 2.71
CA PRO A 82 11.05 -1.82 3.13
C PRO A 82 10.90 -0.33 3.47
N ALA A 83 10.05 0.40 2.73
CA ALA A 83 9.77 1.80 3.03
C ALA A 83 9.02 1.94 4.36
N ASN A 84 8.08 1.05 4.66
CA ASN A 84 7.35 1.04 5.92
C ASN A 84 8.30 0.76 7.09
N ILE A 85 9.23 -0.17 6.93
CA ILE A 85 10.25 -0.46 7.94
C ILE A 85 11.13 0.77 8.16
N LYS A 86 11.57 1.42 7.08
CA LYS A 86 12.39 2.62 7.17
C LYS A 86 11.65 3.73 7.89
N MET A 87 10.36 3.94 7.60
CA MET A 87 9.55 4.95 8.27
C MET A 87 9.48 4.68 9.78
N ALA A 88 9.23 3.44 10.18
CA ALA A 88 9.17 3.08 11.59
C ALA A 88 10.52 3.33 12.28
N ASN A 89 11.62 2.97 11.62
CA ASN A 89 12.96 3.19 12.14
C ASN A 89 13.29 4.68 12.27
N ASP A 90 12.88 5.49 11.29
CA ASP A 90 13.15 6.93 11.29
C ASP A 90 12.40 7.67 12.39
N VAL A 91 11.24 7.18 12.83
CA VAL A 91 10.41 7.84 13.83
C VAL A 91 10.46 7.21 15.22
N LYS A 92 11.21 6.13 15.40
CA LYS A 92 11.23 5.38 16.67
C LYS A 92 11.63 6.24 17.87
N ASP A 93 12.47 7.25 17.67
CA ASP A 93 12.93 8.15 18.70
C ASP A 93 12.20 9.50 18.69
N SER A 94 11.15 9.60 17.88
CA SER A 94 10.36 10.82 17.76
C SER A 94 9.51 11.06 19.02
N SER A 95 9.37 12.32 19.40
CA SER A 95 8.45 12.74 20.47
C SER A 95 7.00 12.80 19.98
N ARG A 96 6.78 12.68 18.66
CA ARG A 96 5.43 12.75 18.04
C ARG A 96 4.75 11.40 18.15
N THR A 97 4.03 11.20 19.26
CA THR A 97 3.40 9.92 19.60
C THR A 97 2.48 9.38 18.52
N VAL A 98 1.66 10.25 17.92
CA VAL A 98 0.70 9.83 16.88
C VAL A 98 1.43 9.31 15.64
N LEU A 99 2.46 10.02 15.20
CA LEU A 99 3.27 9.62 14.04
C LEU A 99 3.97 8.29 14.29
N LYS A 100 4.56 8.15 15.47
CA LYS A 100 5.26 6.93 15.88
C LYS A 100 4.30 5.74 15.94
N ALA A 101 3.13 5.92 16.56
CA ALA A 101 2.13 4.87 16.66
C ALA A 101 1.64 4.44 15.27
N ALA A 102 1.38 5.39 14.37
CA ALA A 102 0.93 5.10 13.01
C ALA A 102 1.99 4.31 12.22
N ALA A 103 3.26 4.72 12.32
CA ALA A 103 4.35 4.05 11.62
C ALA A 103 4.52 2.60 12.07
N PHE A 104 4.49 2.35 13.39
CA PHE A 104 4.64 1.00 13.93
C PHE A 104 3.39 0.14 13.70
N ALA A 105 2.20 0.73 13.73
CA ALA A 105 0.96 0.00 13.45
C ALA A 105 0.90 -0.51 12.00
N ARG A 106 1.50 0.19 11.06
CA ARG A 106 1.51 -0.23 9.65
C ARG A 106 2.27 -1.54 9.43
N LEU A 107 3.25 -1.85 10.25
CA LEU A 107 4.04 -3.07 10.07
C LEU A 107 3.20 -4.35 10.24
N PRO A 108 2.49 -4.56 11.38
CA PRO A 108 1.64 -5.73 11.51
C PRO A 108 0.40 -5.67 10.61
N LEU A 109 -0.10 -4.47 10.29
CA LEU A 109 -1.26 -4.32 9.41
C LEU A 109 -0.99 -4.84 8.00
N GLN A 110 0.27 -4.87 7.59
CA GLN A 110 0.70 -5.39 6.30
C GLN A 110 0.25 -6.83 6.08
N LEU A 111 0.28 -7.67 7.11
CA LEU A 111 -0.10 -9.08 6.99
C LEU A 111 -1.56 -9.28 6.60
N PRO A 112 -2.56 -8.70 7.30
CA PRO A 112 -3.95 -8.84 6.87
C PRO A 112 -4.21 -8.20 5.50
N MET A 113 -3.50 -7.13 5.16
CA MET A 113 -3.63 -6.52 3.85
C MET A 113 -3.16 -7.47 2.73
N ILE A 114 -2.02 -8.12 2.93
CA ILE A 114 -1.50 -9.11 1.97
C ILE A 114 -2.46 -10.30 1.86
N ARG A 115 -2.99 -10.78 2.98
CA ARG A 115 -3.96 -11.89 2.98
C ARG A 115 -5.21 -11.54 2.17
N THR A 116 -5.73 -10.31 2.35
CA THR A 116 -6.88 -9.83 1.60
C THR A 116 -6.58 -9.77 0.10
N ALA A 117 -5.40 -9.23 -0.26
CA ALA A 117 -4.96 -9.16 -1.65
C ALA A 117 -4.86 -10.56 -2.28
N LEU A 118 -4.29 -11.52 -1.56
CA LEU A 118 -4.16 -12.89 -2.06
C LEU A 118 -5.52 -13.58 -2.19
N ARG A 119 -6.46 -13.28 -1.30
CA ARG A 119 -7.82 -13.81 -1.42
C ARG A 119 -8.49 -13.30 -2.69
N ALA A 120 -8.35 -12.02 -2.98
CA ALA A 120 -8.86 -11.44 -4.21
C ALA A 120 -8.20 -12.07 -5.44
N ALA A 121 -6.90 -12.34 -5.36
CA ALA A 121 -6.12 -12.92 -6.44
C ALA A 121 -6.51 -14.37 -6.76
N ARG A 122 -6.85 -15.12 -5.73
CA ARG A 122 -7.18 -16.55 -5.88
C ARG A 122 -8.63 -16.79 -6.29
N GLY A 123 -9.48 -15.82 -6.14
CA GLY A 123 -10.91 -15.95 -6.45
C GLY A 123 -11.67 -16.63 -5.35
#